data_1630f40315ff5ec24a7ba6295ccea94a
#
_entry.id   1630f40315ff5ec24a7ba6295ccea94a
#
_cell.length_a   1.000
_cell.length_b   1.000
_cell.length_c   1.000
_cell.angle_alpha   90.00
_cell.angle_beta   90.00
_cell.angle_gamma   90.00
#
_symmetry.space_group_name_H-M   'P 1'
#
loop_
_entity.id
_entity.type
_entity.pdbx_description
1 polymer ?
#
loop_
_entity_poly.entity_id
_entity_poly.type
_entity_poly.pdbx_seq_one_letter_code
_entity_poly.pdbx_strand_id
1 'polypeptide(L)'
;MLTGFGWPLILLTLIVQRRRNGQQGASTIALRSEQSIEVVFMLGASLYYVWVLIEEELTIFDAIVWVGIFVAYMWMLARLPRGKEGSEEPLLGPSLAIVEIKSTRKKTGAILGLFLFASLTFVLITDSFVTSIQNLAQMFLVGLLGSGAVFFTIQWIAPVLSEFPEKVTAFNWARQITLAPLALLNFISSSVNELTALVALIPAVYFVSSAGAGSIPLGQLQWIEIFLTMSQSLYACASLLDLTYDIQNALVLLVLWVISTAVIEARLLVAILFLVFATWEILRSRGRIVVFRAFQETLRKGVFRRT
;
A
#
# COMPACT_ATOMS: atom_id res chain seq x y z
N MET A 1 4.37 6.16 -1.65
CA MET A 1 4.06 6.44 -3.07
C MET A 1 2.65 5.97 -3.45
N LEU A 2 2.23 4.76 -3.09
CA LEU A 2 0.89 4.22 -3.40
C LEU A 2 -0.24 5.14 -2.91
N THR A 3 -0.24 5.52 -1.64
CA THR A 3 -1.29 6.37 -1.06
C THR A 3 -1.29 7.79 -1.63
N GLY A 4 -0.14 8.47 -1.67
CA GLY A 4 -0.06 9.88 -2.05
C GLY A 4 -0.28 10.16 -3.54
N PHE A 5 0.14 9.26 -4.41
CA PHE A 5 0.01 9.39 -5.85
C PHE A 5 -1.01 8.41 -6.44
N GLY A 6 -0.93 7.14 -6.04
CA GLY A 6 -1.71 6.08 -6.64
C GLY A 6 -3.22 6.24 -6.41
N TRP A 7 -3.66 6.45 -5.17
CA TRP A 7 -5.09 6.62 -4.85
C TRP A 7 -5.73 7.83 -5.57
N PRO A 8 -5.12 9.05 -5.54
CA PRO A 8 -5.66 10.17 -6.32
C PRO A 8 -5.78 9.88 -7.81
N LEU A 9 -4.79 9.18 -8.36
CA LEU A 9 -4.75 8.89 -9.79
C LEU A 9 -5.85 7.89 -10.21
N ILE A 10 -6.21 6.93 -9.35
CA ILE A 10 -7.35 6.03 -9.58
C ILE A 10 -8.66 6.84 -9.64
N LEU A 11 -8.88 7.73 -8.68
CA LEU A 11 -10.09 8.55 -8.65
C LEU A 11 -10.16 9.50 -9.86
N LEU A 12 -9.05 10.14 -10.22
CA LEU A 12 -8.97 10.98 -11.41
C LEU A 12 -9.25 10.20 -12.69
N THR A 13 -8.69 8.99 -12.81
CA THR A 13 -8.95 8.09 -13.94
C THR A 13 -10.43 7.75 -14.04
N LEU A 14 -11.08 7.42 -12.93
CA LEU A 14 -12.51 7.16 -12.87
C LEU A 14 -13.33 8.39 -13.31
N ILE A 15 -13.00 9.58 -12.81
CA ILE A 15 -13.70 10.83 -13.17
C ILE A 15 -13.59 11.12 -14.67
N VAL A 16 -12.38 10.99 -15.23
CA VAL A 16 -12.15 11.20 -16.67
C VAL A 16 -12.95 10.19 -17.48
N GLN A 17 -12.98 8.92 -17.06
CA GLN A 17 -13.72 7.88 -17.78
C GLN A 17 -15.24 8.08 -17.72
N ARG A 18 -15.77 8.48 -16.55
CA ARG A 18 -17.20 8.85 -16.43
C ARG A 18 -17.58 10.00 -17.36
N ARG A 19 -16.76 11.05 -17.41
CA ARG A 19 -16.98 12.20 -18.31
C ARG A 19 -16.97 11.77 -19.78
N ARG A 20 -16.03 10.91 -20.18
CA ARG A 20 -15.96 10.39 -21.57
C ARG A 20 -17.19 9.58 -21.95
N ASN A 21 -17.78 8.86 -21.01
CA ASN A 21 -18.98 8.06 -21.23
C ASN A 21 -20.29 8.87 -21.07
N GLY A 22 -20.21 10.19 -20.88
CA GLY A 22 -21.40 11.04 -20.68
C GLY A 22 -22.14 10.79 -19.35
N GLN A 23 -21.51 10.08 -18.41
CA GLN A 23 -22.11 9.77 -17.12
C GLN A 23 -21.86 10.94 -16.15
N GLN A 24 -22.92 11.60 -15.72
CA GLN A 24 -22.90 12.50 -14.57
C GLN A 24 -22.95 11.64 -13.30
N GLY A 25 -21.84 11.51 -12.59
CA GLY A 25 -21.76 10.74 -11.36
C GLY A 25 -20.91 11.43 -10.30
N ALA A 26 -21.07 11.00 -9.04
CA ALA A 26 -20.29 11.50 -7.94
C ALA A 26 -18.78 11.31 -8.18
N SER A 27 -17.99 12.31 -7.82
CA SER A 27 -16.52 12.25 -7.85
C SER A 27 -15.97 11.48 -6.64
N THR A 28 -16.53 10.27 -6.41
CA THR A 28 -16.24 9.43 -5.25
C THR A 28 -16.12 7.97 -5.65
N ILE A 29 -15.34 7.23 -4.87
CA ILE A 29 -15.26 5.76 -4.92
C ILE A 29 -15.82 5.25 -3.59
N ALA A 30 -16.88 4.45 -3.65
CA ALA A 30 -17.46 3.80 -2.47
C ALA A 30 -16.86 2.39 -2.30
N LEU A 31 -16.36 2.10 -1.11
CA LEU A 31 -15.87 0.79 -0.71
C LEU A 31 -17.01 -0.04 -0.12
N ARG A 32 -16.92 -1.37 -0.24
CA ARG A 32 -17.86 -2.30 0.37
C ARG A 32 -17.55 -2.50 1.85
N SER A 33 -18.54 -2.92 2.63
CA SER A 33 -18.33 -3.20 4.06
C SER A 33 -17.24 -4.23 4.34
N GLU A 34 -17.05 -5.21 3.47
CA GLU A 34 -16.01 -6.24 3.59
C GLU A 34 -14.60 -5.65 3.47
N GLN A 35 -14.45 -4.56 2.70
CA GLN A 35 -13.20 -3.85 2.46
C GLN A 35 -12.77 -2.96 3.66
N SER A 36 -13.58 -2.93 4.71
CA SER A 36 -13.20 -2.31 5.99
C SER A 36 -12.04 -3.03 6.69
N ILE A 37 -11.79 -4.31 6.36
CA ILE A 37 -10.67 -5.08 6.91
C ILE A 37 -9.35 -4.42 6.54
N GLU A 38 -9.16 -4.11 5.26
CA GLU A 38 -7.93 -3.49 4.75
C GLU A 38 -7.68 -2.14 5.42
N VAL A 39 -8.73 -1.32 5.55
CA VAL A 39 -8.63 0.00 6.18
C VAL A 39 -8.25 -0.11 7.66
N VAL A 40 -8.86 -1.04 8.40
CA VAL A 40 -8.56 -1.24 9.82
C VAL A 40 -7.15 -1.79 10.03
N PHE A 41 -6.70 -2.73 9.18
CA PHE A 41 -5.33 -3.25 9.27
C PHE A 41 -4.28 -2.20 8.86
N MET A 42 -4.55 -1.39 7.84
CA MET A 42 -3.71 -0.27 7.47
C MET A 42 -3.61 0.75 8.62
N LEU A 43 -4.73 1.06 9.28
CA LEU A 43 -4.76 1.94 10.46
C LEU A 43 -3.93 1.36 11.61
N GLY A 44 -4.11 0.08 11.92
CA GLY A 44 -3.37 -0.61 12.98
C GLY A 44 -1.86 -0.64 12.70
N ALA A 45 -1.46 -0.96 11.47
CA ALA A 45 -0.07 -0.91 11.04
C ALA A 45 0.51 0.50 11.15
N SER A 46 -0.23 1.53 10.70
CA SER A 46 0.21 2.93 10.77
C SER A 46 0.36 3.41 12.21
N LEU A 47 -0.53 3.02 13.13
CA LEU A 47 -0.44 3.37 14.54
C LEU A 47 0.77 2.74 15.24
N TYR A 48 1.21 1.56 14.81
CA TYR A 48 2.39 0.91 15.39
C TYR A 48 3.68 1.71 15.13
N TYR A 49 3.74 2.48 14.05
CA TYR A 49 4.89 3.36 13.79
C TYR A 49 5.09 4.45 14.84
N VAL A 50 4.05 4.80 15.61
CA VAL A 50 4.21 5.70 16.78
C VAL A 50 5.20 5.12 17.78
N TRP A 51 5.11 3.81 18.03
CA TRP A 51 6.05 3.10 18.91
C TRP A 51 7.49 3.16 18.36
N VAL A 52 7.67 2.84 17.09
CA VAL A 52 8.98 2.90 16.41
C VAL A 52 9.60 4.30 16.47
N LEU A 53 8.79 5.35 16.31
CA LEU A 53 9.25 6.72 16.39
C LEU A 53 9.64 7.14 17.81
N ILE A 54 9.05 6.54 18.84
CA ILE A 54 9.39 6.78 20.25
C ILE A 54 10.69 6.05 20.63
N GLU A 55 10.87 4.82 20.16
CA GLU A 55 12.10 4.03 20.41
C GLU A 55 13.30 4.54 19.61
N GLU A 56 13.06 5.25 18.50
CA GLU A 56 14.08 5.75 17.57
C GLU A 56 15.01 4.67 17.01
N GLU A 57 14.54 3.42 16.99
CA GLU A 57 15.29 2.28 16.46
C GLU A 57 14.35 1.22 15.86
N LEU A 58 14.90 0.38 14.98
CA LEU A 58 14.23 -0.80 14.42
C LEU A 58 14.85 -2.07 14.99
N THR A 59 14.01 -2.88 15.61
CA THR A 59 14.40 -4.10 16.30
C THR A 59 13.80 -5.36 15.67
N ILE A 60 14.31 -6.52 16.00
CA ILE A 60 13.69 -7.80 15.63
C ILE A 60 12.26 -7.93 16.21
N PHE A 61 11.98 -7.27 17.33
CA PHE A 61 10.65 -7.26 17.93
C PHE A 61 9.64 -6.59 17.00
N ASP A 62 10.02 -5.47 16.38
CA ASP A 62 9.17 -4.78 15.38
C ASP A 62 8.87 -5.68 14.19
N ALA A 63 9.87 -6.43 13.71
CA ALA A 63 9.65 -7.41 12.65
C ALA A 63 8.59 -8.45 13.04
N ILE A 64 8.65 -8.98 14.27
CA ILE A 64 7.69 -9.97 14.76
C ILE A 64 6.28 -9.36 14.83
N VAL A 65 6.14 -8.14 15.33
CA VAL A 65 4.84 -7.44 15.42
C VAL A 65 4.27 -7.19 14.02
N TRP A 66 5.04 -6.65 13.09
CA TRP A 66 4.58 -6.41 11.73
C TRP A 66 4.18 -7.69 11.00
N VAL A 67 5.00 -8.76 11.11
CA VAL A 67 4.63 -10.08 10.56
C VAL A 67 3.36 -10.60 11.21
N GLY A 68 3.19 -10.41 12.52
CA GLY A 68 1.98 -10.79 13.24
C GLY A 68 0.73 -10.07 12.71
N ILE A 69 0.83 -8.74 12.49
CA ILE A 69 -0.25 -7.93 11.88
C ILE A 69 -0.57 -8.46 10.47
N PHE A 70 0.45 -8.71 9.65
CA PHE A 70 0.27 -9.20 8.29
C PHE A 70 -0.36 -10.59 8.24
N VAL A 71 0.10 -11.51 9.08
CA VAL A 71 -0.47 -12.87 9.17
C VAL A 71 -1.92 -12.82 9.64
N ALA A 72 -2.25 -11.98 10.63
CA ALA A 72 -3.62 -11.78 11.08
C ALA A 72 -4.51 -11.21 9.95
N TYR A 73 -4.00 -10.24 9.19
CA TYR A 73 -4.66 -9.69 8.01
C TYR A 73 -4.96 -10.77 6.96
N MET A 74 -3.93 -11.52 6.55
CA MET A 74 -4.07 -12.60 5.56
C MET A 74 -5.01 -13.70 6.04
N TRP A 75 -4.96 -14.05 7.32
CA TRP A 75 -5.86 -15.03 7.92
C TRP A 75 -7.33 -14.57 7.88
N MET A 76 -7.59 -13.29 8.15
CA MET A 76 -8.95 -12.75 8.04
C MET A 76 -9.45 -12.76 6.61
N LEU A 77 -8.64 -12.31 5.64
CA LEU A 77 -9.00 -12.34 4.23
C LEU A 77 -9.30 -13.76 3.73
N ALA A 78 -8.48 -14.74 4.13
CA ALA A 78 -8.68 -16.14 3.75
C ALA A 78 -10.00 -16.74 4.26
N ARG A 79 -10.58 -16.17 5.31
CA ARG A 79 -11.85 -16.59 5.90
C ARG A 79 -13.09 -15.88 5.37
N LEU A 80 -12.91 -14.80 4.62
CA LEU A 80 -14.03 -14.13 4.00
C LEU A 80 -14.75 -15.07 3.03
N PRO A 81 -16.10 -15.07 3.04
CA PRO A 81 -16.86 -15.78 2.04
C PRO A 81 -16.50 -15.19 0.66
N ARG A 82 -16.10 -16.04 -0.27
CA ARG A 82 -15.92 -15.62 -1.66
C ARG A 82 -17.23 -15.03 -2.16
N GLY A 83 -17.20 -13.75 -2.52
CA GLY A 83 -18.39 -13.00 -2.92
C GLY A 83 -19.11 -13.71 -4.06
N LYS A 84 -20.43 -13.89 -3.89
CA LYS A 84 -21.31 -14.27 -4.99
C LYS A 84 -21.55 -13.01 -5.81
N GLU A 85 -21.25 -13.12 -7.11
CA GLU A 85 -21.63 -12.20 -8.17
C GLU A 85 -20.93 -10.81 -8.23
N GLY A 86 -20.14 -10.59 -9.27
CA GLY A 86 -19.75 -9.28 -9.80
C GLY A 86 -18.47 -8.65 -9.23
N SER A 87 -17.74 -9.32 -8.36
CA SER A 87 -16.46 -8.86 -7.84
C SER A 87 -15.30 -9.85 -8.03
N GLU A 88 -15.45 -10.80 -8.95
CA GLU A 88 -14.29 -11.59 -9.36
C GLU A 88 -13.35 -10.65 -10.11
N GLU A 89 -12.16 -10.48 -9.55
CA GLU A 89 -11.06 -9.84 -10.27
C GLU A 89 -10.97 -10.50 -11.64
N PRO A 90 -10.97 -9.73 -12.74
CA PRO A 90 -10.83 -10.33 -14.05
C PRO A 90 -9.49 -11.05 -14.13
N LEU A 91 -9.55 -12.37 -14.14
CA LEU A 91 -8.35 -13.20 -14.25
C LEU A 91 -7.74 -12.98 -15.63
N LEU A 92 -6.46 -12.67 -15.68
CA LEU A 92 -5.72 -12.40 -16.90
C LEU A 92 -4.52 -13.34 -17.03
N GLY A 93 -4.22 -13.73 -18.24
CA GLY A 93 -2.99 -14.47 -18.59
C GLY A 93 -2.75 -15.74 -17.76
N PRO A 94 -1.62 -15.83 -17.03
CA PRO A 94 -1.24 -17.05 -16.30
C PRO A 94 -2.28 -17.50 -15.26
N SER A 95 -3.00 -16.56 -14.63
CA SER A 95 -4.03 -16.88 -13.63
C SER A 95 -5.20 -17.65 -14.24
N LEU A 96 -5.64 -17.26 -15.45
CA LEU A 96 -6.66 -18.01 -16.21
C LEU A 96 -6.20 -19.43 -16.51
N ALA A 97 -4.99 -19.58 -17.06
CA ALA A 97 -4.44 -20.89 -17.39
C ALA A 97 -4.34 -21.81 -16.15
N ILE A 98 -4.01 -21.25 -14.97
CA ILE A 98 -3.97 -22.01 -13.71
C ILE A 98 -5.36 -22.45 -13.27
N VAL A 99 -6.37 -21.57 -13.40
CA VAL A 99 -7.75 -21.90 -12.99
C VAL A 99 -8.33 -23.02 -13.83
N GLU A 100 -7.99 -23.11 -15.12
CA GLU A 100 -8.43 -24.17 -16.05
C GLU A 100 -7.85 -25.55 -15.72
N ILE A 101 -6.80 -25.65 -14.90
CA ILE A 101 -6.21 -26.93 -14.49
C ILE A 101 -7.21 -27.67 -13.56
N LYS A 102 -7.81 -28.75 -14.06
CA LYS A 102 -8.80 -29.54 -13.33
C LYS A 102 -8.23 -30.30 -12.12
N SER A 103 -6.98 -30.75 -12.19
CA SER A 103 -6.33 -31.50 -11.12
C SER A 103 -5.75 -30.58 -10.05
N THR A 104 -6.21 -30.69 -8.81
CA THR A 104 -5.72 -29.91 -7.67
C THR A 104 -4.21 -30.04 -7.46
N ARG A 105 -3.66 -31.25 -7.58
CA ARG A 105 -2.21 -31.50 -7.44
C ARG A 105 -1.40 -30.78 -8.53
N LYS A 106 -1.85 -30.84 -9.79
CA LYS A 106 -1.20 -30.13 -10.91
C LYS A 106 -1.32 -28.62 -10.75
N LYS A 107 -2.48 -28.13 -10.29
CA LYS A 107 -2.72 -26.72 -10.00
C LYS A 107 -1.78 -26.20 -8.91
N THR A 108 -1.69 -26.89 -7.78
CA THR A 108 -0.75 -26.54 -6.69
C THR A 108 0.70 -26.60 -7.17
N GLY A 109 1.07 -27.64 -7.95
CA GLY A 109 2.41 -27.75 -8.52
C GLY A 109 2.75 -26.60 -9.47
N ALA A 110 1.79 -26.17 -10.33
CA ALA A 110 1.98 -25.01 -11.21
C ALA A 110 2.17 -23.70 -10.41
N ILE A 111 1.36 -23.48 -9.36
CA ILE A 111 1.50 -22.31 -8.50
C ILE A 111 2.85 -22.29 -7.81
N LEU A 112 3.26 -23.40 -7.18
CA LEU A 112 4.56 -23.50 -6.50
C LEU A 112 5.72 -23.36 -7.48
N GLY A 113 5.63 -23.96 -8.67
CA GLY A 113 6.64 -23.86 -9.72
C GLY A 113 6.82 -22.41 -10.19
N LEU A 114 5.73 -21.69 -10.45
CA LEU A 114 5.78 -20.28 -10.82
C LEU A 114 6.33 -19.40 -9.68
N PHE A 115 5.93 -19.69 -8.45
CA PHE A 115 6.44 -18.96 -7.29
C PHE A 115 7.95 -19.15 -7.12
N LEU A 116 8.44 -20.39 -7.19
CA LEU A 116 9.87 -20.69 -7.11
C LEU A 116 10.65 -20.09 -8.28
N PHE A 117 10.11 -20.16 -9.48
CA PHE A 117 10.72 -19.53 -10.66
C PHE A 117 10.83 -18.01 -10.50
N ALA A 118 9.75 -17.36 -10.07
CA ALA A 118 9.75 -15.91 -9.82
C ALA A 118 10.74 -15.53 -8.71
N SER A 119 10.75 -16.28 -7.60
CA SER A 119 11.68 -16.05 -6.47
C SER A 119 13.13 -16.21 -6.88
N LEU A 120 13.46 -17.27 -7.64
CA LEU A 120 14.82 -17.49 -8.14
C LEU A 120 15.23 -16.37 -9.11
N THR A 121 14.36 -16.02 -10.04
CA THR A 121 14.60 -14.92 -10.98
C THR A 121 14.86 -13.62 -10.24
N PHE A 122 14.06 -13.31 -9.21
CA PHE A 122 14.22 -12.12 -8.40
C PHE A 122 15.59 -12.09 -7.71
N VAL A 123 15.98 -13.18 -7.03
CA VAL A 123 17.30 -13.27 -6.37
C VAL A 123 18.45 -13.08 -7.36
N LEU A 124 18.37 -13.70 -8.55
CA LEU A 124 19.44 -13.61 -9.56
C LEU A 124 19.57 -12.21 -10.19
N ILE A 125 18.48 -11.45 -10.27
CA ILE A 125 18.44 -10.17 -10.99
C ILE A 125 18.64 -8.99 -10.05
N THR A 126 18.32 -9.11 -8.75
CA THR A 126 18.25 -7.97 -7.81
C THR A 126 19.54 -7.16 -7.76
N ASP A 127 20.68 -7.78 -7.57
CA ASP A 127 21.97 -7.07 -7.47
C ASP A 127 22.32 -6.33 -8.77
N SER A 128 22.13 -6.99 -9.92
CA SER A 128 22.37 -6.38 -11.23
C SER A 128 21.40 -5.22 -11.48
N PHE A 129 20.15 -5.34 -11.07
CA PHE A 129 19.12 -4.32 -11.21
C PHE A 129 19.43 -3.11 -10.36
N VAL A 130 19.74 -3.29 -9.06
CA VAL A 130 20.09 -2.20 -8.13
C VAL A 130 21.34 -1.47 -8.61
N THR A 131 22.38 -2.22 -8.99
CA THR A 131 23.62 -1.63 -9.51
C THR A 131 23.37 -0.85 -10.81
N SER A 132 22.55 -1.36 -11.71
CA SER A 132 22.21 -0.69 -12.97
C SER A 132 21.45 0.60 -12.73
N ILE A 133 20.50 0.63 -11.78
CA ILE A 133 19.78 1.85 -11.40
C ILE A 133 20.73 2.90 -10.79
N GLN A 134 21.65 2.47 -9.90
CA GLN A 134 22.64 3.35 -9.31
C GLN A 134 23.58 3.94 -10.38
N ASN A 135 24.07 3.13 -11.30
CA ASN A 135 24.90 3.58 -12.42
C ASN A 135 24.15 4.54 -13.35
N LEU A 136 22.89 4.25 -13.65
CA LEU A 136 22.04 5.14 -14.45
C LEU A 136 21.88 6.50 -13.76
N ALA A 137 21.65 6.51 -12.45
CA ALA A 137 21.55 7.71 -11.65
C ALA A 137 22.86 8.53 -11.71
N GLN A 138 24.00 7.87 -11.55
CA GLN A 138 25.30 8.50 -11.61
C GLN A 138 25.61 9.09 -13.00
N MET A 139 25.31 8.35 -14.06
CA MET A 139 25.63 8.78 -15.44
C MET A 139 24.75 9.95 -15.92
N PHE A 140 23.44 9.91 -15.64
CA PHE A 140 22.48 10.82 -16.26
C PHE A 140 21.94 11.89 -15.31
N LEU A 141 21.82 11.59 -14.02
CA LEU A 141 21.14 12.48 -13.08
C LEU A 141 22.09 13.29 -12.21
N VAL A 142 23.34 12.85 -12.01
CA VAL A 142 24.33 13.62 -11.21
C VAL A 142 24.61 14.97 -11.85
N GLY A 143 24.65 15.05 -13.18
CA GLY A 143 24.83 16.32 -13.90
C GLY A 143 23.68 17.31 -13.70
N LEU A 144 22.45 16.81 -13.44
CA LEU A 144 21.24 17.60 -13.25
C LEU A 144 20.92 17.87 -11.77
N LEU A 145 21.14 16.89 -10.90
CA LEU A 145 20.68 16.87 -9.50
C LEU A 145 21.83 16.82 -8.49
N GLY A 146 23.09 16.80 -8.96
CA GLY A 146 24.26 16.70 -8.09
C GLY A 146 24.28 15.40 -7.26
N SER A 147 24.78 15.47 -6.03
CA SER A 147 24.90 14.33 -5.12
C SER A 147 23.54 13.72 -4.70
N GLY A 148 22.44 14.44 -4.92
CA GLY A 148 21.07 13.94 -4.66
C GLY A 148 20.54 12.98 -5.71
N ALA A 149 21.23 12.77 -6.83
CA ALA A 149 20.74 11.96 -7.95
C ALA A 149 20.47 10.51 -7.57
N VAL A 150 21.33 9.87 -6.78
CA VAL A 150 21.16 8.49 -6.32
C VAL A 150 19.94 8.40 -5.40
N PHE A 151 19.81 9.33 -4.46
CA PHE A 151 18.68 9.39 -3.55
C PHE A 151 17.36 9.57 -4.31
N PHE A 152 17.31 10.51 -5.26
CA PHE A 152 16.14 10.72 -6.12
C PHE A 152 15.76 9.45 -6.91
N THR A 153 16.76 8.75 -7.44
CA THR A 153 16.54 7.53 -8.21
C THR A 153 15.94 6.41 -7.35
N ILE A 154 16.49 6.20 -6.16
CA ILE A 154 15.99 5.19 -5.22
C ILE A 154 14.59 5.57 -4.75
N GLN A 155 14.33 6.84 -4.46
CA GLN A 155 13.05 7.29 -3.93
C GLN A 155 11.92 7.34 -4.97
N TRP A 156 12.25 7.61 -6.23
CA TRP A 156 11.27 7.85 -7.28
C TRP A 156 11.22 6.76 -8.35
N ILE A 157 12.37 6.43 -8.91
CA ILE A 157 12.43 5.52 -10.06
C ILE A 157 12.26 4.08 -9.60
N ALA A 158 12.95 3.65 -8.56
CA ALA A 158 12.89 2.28 -8.09
C ALA A 158 11.45 1.86 -7.67
N PRO A 159 10.68 2.64 -6.86
CA PRO A 159 9.31 2.31 -6.52
C PRO A 159 8.36 2.32 -7.73
N VAL A 160 8.57 3.22 -8.71
CA VAL A 160 7.77 3.20 -9.94
C VAL A 160 7.97 1.90 -10.70
N LEU A 161 9.22 1.45 -10.81
CA LEU A 161 9.55 0.23 -11.57
C LEU A 161 9.12 -1.03 -10.82
N SER A 162 9.36 -1.12 -9.51
CA SER A 162 9.02 -2.31 -8.71
C SER A 162 7.51 -2.52 -8.58
N GLU A 163 6.74 -1.43 -8.45
CA GLU A 163 5.28 -1.48 -8.31
C GLU A 163 4.54 -1.27 -9.64
N PHE A 164 5.26 -1.23 -10.77
CA PHE A 164 4.68 -0.95 -12.09
C PHE A 164 3.55 -1.92 -12.48
N PRO A 165 3.67 -3.24 -12.29
CA PRO A 165 2.59 -4.18 -12.64
C PRO A 165 1.31 -3.92 -11.86
N GLU A 166 1.42 -3.61 -10.55
CA GLU A 166 0.26 -3.27 -9.71
C GLU A 166 -0.42 -2.00 -10.18
N LYS A 167 0.37 -0.96 -10.47
CA LYS A 167 -0.14 0.31 -10.98
C LYS A 167 -0.88 0.14 -12.30
N VAL A 168 -0.31 -0.61 -13.24
CA VAL A 168 -0.96 -0.89 -14.54
C VAL A 168 -2.28 -1.63 -14.33
N THR A 169 -2.32 -2.62 -13.48
CA THR A 169 -3.53 -3.39 -13.16
C THR A 169 -4.60 -2.49 -12.54
N ALA A 170 -4.24 -1.71 -11.52
CA ALA A 170 -5.15 -0.79 -10.85
C ALA A 170 -5.70 0.27 -11.83
N PHE A 171 -4.88 0.82 -12.73
CA PHE A 171 -5.35 1.75 -13.75
C PHE A 171 -6.29 1.12 -14.77
N ASN A 172 -6.02 -0.10 -15.20
CA ASN A 172 -6.91 -0.82 -16.10
C ASN A 172 -8.27 -1.08 -15.44
N TRP A 173 -8.31 -1.37 -14.15
CA TRP A 173 -9.56 -1.50 -13.40
C TRP A 173 -10.25 -0.16 -13.19
N ALA A 174 -9.52 0.92 -12.89
CA ALA A 174 -10.10 2.25 -12.73
C ALA A 174 -10.78 2.78 -14.01
N ARG A 175 -10.28 2.39 -15.19
CA ARG A 175 -10.93 2.67 -16.48
C ARG A 175 -12.27 1.96 -16.64
N GLN A 176 -12.44 0.82 -15.98
CA GLN A 176 -13.71 0.11 -15.93
C GLN A 176 -14.47 0.60 -14.68
N ILE A 177 -15.39 1.54 -14.86
CA ILE A 177 -16.07 2.29 -13.79
C ILE A 177 -16.55 1.40 -12.65
N THR A 178 -17.05 0.22 -12.95
CA THR A 178 -17.53 -0.78 -11.97
C THR A 178 -16.42 -1.40 -11.14
N LEU A 179 -15.19 -1.42 -11.62
CA LEU A 179 -14.02 -2.01 -10.97
C LEU A 179 -13.16 -0.97 -10.23
N ALA A 180 -13.50 0.32 -10.28
CA ALA A 180 -12.75 1.36 -9.58
C ALA A 180 -12.61 1.12 -8.06
N PRO A 181 -13.62 0.59 -7.33
CA PRO A 181 -13.44 0.20 -5.93
C PRO A 181 -12.38 -0.89 -5.73
N LEU A 182 -12.28 -1.86 -6.66
CA LEU A 182 -11.25 -2.90 -6.61
C LEU A 182 -9.84 -2.33 -6.90
N ALA A 183 -9.75 -1.35 -7.81
CA ALA A 183 -8.50 -0.64 -8.08
C ALA A 183 -7.97 0.08 -6.83
N LEU A 184 -8.85 0.77 -6.11
CA LEU A 184 -8.48 1.42 -4.84
C LEU A 184 -8.13 0.39 -3.78
N LEU A 185 -8.92 -0.68 -3.64
CA LEU A 185 -8.67 -1.77 -2.71
C LEU A 185 -7.31 -2.42 -2.94
N ASN A 186 -6.93 -2.66 -4.20
CA ASN A 186 -5.61 -3.20 -4.53
C ASN A 186 -4.48 -2.35 -3.93
N PHE A 187 -4.57 -1.03 -4.05
CA PHE A 187 -3.57 -0.14 -3.45
C PHE A 187 -3.64 -0.07 -1.92
N ILE A 188 -4.82 -0.19 -1.31
CA ILE A 188 -4.94 -0.26 0.16
C ILE A 188 -4.27 -1.56 0.65
N SER A 189 -4.55 -2.68 0.01
CA SER A 189 -3.96 -3.98 0.30
C SER A 189 -2.44 -3.98 0.16
N SER A 190 -1.91 -3.40 -0.92
CA SER A 190 -0.48 -3.21 -1.12
C SER A 190 0.13 -2.32 -0.03
N SER A 191 -0.56 -1.26 0.38
CA SER A 191 -0.09 -0.41 1.48
C SER A 191 -0.03 -1.17 2.81
N VAL A 192 -0.99 -2.07 3.11
CA VAL A 192 -0.89 -2.94 4.29
C VAL A 192 0.35 -3.84 4.21
N ASN A 193 0.62 -4.43 3.04
CA ASN A 193 1.81 -5.27 2.84
C ASN A 193 3.12 -4.47 3.00
N GLU A 194 3.20 -3.27 2.41
CA GLU A 194 4.36 -2.39 2.52
C GLU A 194 4.62 -1.95 3.97
N LEU A 195 3.55 -1.54 4.68
CA LEU A 195 3.64 -1.07 6.06
C LEU A 195 3.86 -2.20 7.08
N THR A 196 3.83 -3.45 6.68
CA THR A 196 3.97 -4.61 7.56
C THR A 196 5.03 -5.59 7.05
N ALA A 197 4.70 -6.49 6.14
CA ALA A 197 5.59 -7.58 5.73
C ALA A 197 6.89 -7.09 5.08
N LEU A 198 6.83 -6.06 4.21
CA LEU A 198 8.04 -5.55 3.55
C LEU A 198 8.97 -4.83 4.52
N VAL A 199 8.42 -3.96 5.38
CA VAL A 199 9.23 -3.26 6.39
C VAL A 199 9.81 -4.22 7.41
N ALA A 200 9.09 -5.28 7.80
CA ALA A 200 9.57 -6.31 8.73
C ALA A 200 10.86 -7.01 8.25
N LEU A 201 11.07 -7.08 6.93
CA LEU A 201 12.29 -7.66 6.37
C LEU A 201 13.55 -6.87 6.73
N ILE A 202 13.45 -5.55 6.93
CA ILE A 202 14.60 -4.70 7.23
C ILE A 202 15.27 -5.12 8.55
N PRO A 203 14.60 -5.06 9.73
CA PRO A 203 15.21 -5.49 10.97
C PRO A 203 15.43 -7.01 11.04
N ALA A 204 14.63 -7.84 10.34
CA ALA A 204 14.84 -9.27 10.30
C ALA A 204 16.15 -9.64 9.57
N VAL A 205 16.41 -9.08 8.41
CA VAL A 205 17.66 -9.30 7.65
C VAL A 205 18.85 -8.74 8.41
N TYR A 206 18.71 -7.55 9.02
CA TYR A 206 19.77 -6.97 9.84
C TYR A 206 20.13 -7.87 11.03
N PHE A 207 19.15 -8.38 11.76
CA PHE A 207 19.35 -9.29 12.88
C PHE A 207 20.13 -10.55 12.48
N VAL A 208 19.77 -11.16 11.34
CA VAL A 208 20.47 -12.34 10.82
C VAL A 208 21.89 -11.99 10.38
N SER A 209 22.09 -10.88 9.67
CA SER A 209 23.40 -10.48 9.15
C SER A 209 24.35 -9.99 10.24
N SER A 210 23.83 -9.44 11.34
CA SER A 210 24.60 -8.98 12.49
C SER A 210 24.84 -10.09 13.56
N ALA A 211 24.55 -11.35 13.23
CA ALA A 211 24.67 -12.49 14.16
C ALA A 211 23.84 -12.31 15.46
N GLY A 212 22.69 -11.65 15.36
CA GLY A 212 21.79 -11.41 16.49
C GLY A 212 22.15 -10.19 17.35
N ALA A 213 23.11 -9.40 16.92
CA ALA A 213 23.54 -8.23 17.67
C ALA A 213 22.81 -6.97 17.17
N GLY A 214 22.04 -6.34 18.07
CA GLY A 214 21.67 -4.93 17.92
C GLY A 214 20.36 -4.65 17.19
N SER A 215 20.05 -3.39 17.22
CA SER A 215 18.97 -2.68 16.55
C SER A 215 19.55 -1.77 15.47
N ILE A 216 18.71 -1.28 14.59
CA ILE A 216 19.06 -0.25 13.61
C ILE A 216 18.63 1.10 14.17
N PRO A 217 19.55 1.97 14.64
CA PRO A 217 19.20 3.27 15.13
C PRO A 217 18.69 4.14 13.98
N LEU A 218 17.64 4.90 14.24
CA LEU A 218 17.07 5.84 13.26
C LEU A 218 17.84 7.16 13.33
N GLY A 219 18.47 7.54 12.22
CA GLY A 219 18.96 8.91 12.07
C GLY A 219 17.79 9.88 11.86
N GLN A 220 18.07 11.19 11.99
CA GLN A 220 17.04 12.22 11.86
C GLN A 220 16.26 12.14 10.53
N LEU A 221 16.95 11.84 9.42
CA LEU A 221 16.31 11.69 8.11
C LEU A 221 15.34 10.50 8.10
N GLN A 222 15.77 9.33 8.57
CA GLN A 222 14.93 8.13 8.63
C GLN A 222 13.72 8.35 9.54
N TRP A 223 13.93 9.01 10.67
CA TRP A 223 12.84 9.37 11.59
C TRP A 223 11.78 10.23 10.90
N ILE A 224 12.20 11.29 10.16
CA ILE A 224 11.28 12.16 9.41
C ILE A 224 10.54 11.39 8.32
N GLU A 225 11.21 10.47 7.59
CA GLU A 225 10.60 9.65 6.55
C GLU A 225 9.52 8.70 7.13
N ILE A 226 9.83 8.05 8.24
CA ILE A 226 8.88 7.18 8.94
C ILE A 226 7.71 8.00 9.47
N PHE A 227 7.97 9.17 10.06
CA PHE A 227 6.92 10.06 10.55
C PHE A 227 6.02 10.56 9.42
N LEU A 228 6.59 10.92 8.27
CA LEU A 228 5.84 11.32 7.08
C LEU A 228 4.97 10.16 6.55
N THR A 229 5.55 8.97 6.43
CA THR A 229 4.83 7.78 5.95
C THR A 229 3.67 7.40 6.87
N MET A 230 3.91 7.40 8.18
CA MET A 230 2.87 7.18 9.20
C MET A 230 1.76 8.22 9.10
N SER A 231 2.10 9.50 9.09
CA SER A 231 1.15 10.61 9.06
C SER A 231 0.28 10.59 7.79
N GLN A 232 0.90 10.34 6.62
CA GLN A 232 0.21 10.18 5.36
C GLN A 232 -0.74 8.98 5.38
N SER A 233 -0.31 7.85 5.93
CA SER A 233 -1.13 6.64 6.03
C SER A 233 -2.29 6.82 6.99
N LEU A 234 -2.09 7.53 8.11
CA LEU A 234 -3.17 7.89 9.05
C LEU A 234 -4.20 8.81 8.39
N TYR A 235 -3.76 9.81 7.62
CA TYR A 235 -4.68 10.65 6.85
C TYR A 235 -5.44 9.83 5.79
N ALA A 236 -4.76 8.94 5.06
CA ALA A 236 -5.40 8.06 4.10
C ALA A 236 -6.48 7.17 4.77
N CYS A 237 -6.21 6.60 5.94
CA CYS A 237 -7.21 5.88 6.73
C CYS A 237 -8.36 6.78 7.18
N ALA A 238 -8.06 7.99 7.65
CA ALA A 238 -9.08 8.96 8.06
C ALA A 238 -10.02 9.33 6.91
N SER A 239 -9.50 9.45 5.69
CA SER A 239 -10.27 9.73 4.48
C SER A 239 -11.23 8.59 4.07
N LEU A 240 -11.09 7.40 4.65
CA LEU A 240 -11.91 6.21 4.39
C LEU A 240 -12.79 5.79 5.57
N LEU A 241 -12.94 6.61 6.60
CA LEU A 241 -13.74 6.28 7.79
C LEU A 241 -15.22 6.04 7.49
N ASP A 242 -15.75 6.66 6.45
CA ASP A 242 -17.11 6.46 5.95
C ASP A 242 -17.18 5.47 4.76
N LEU A 243 -16.07 4.78 4.45
CA LEU A 243 -15.89 3.89 3.30
C LEU A 243 -16.10 4.59 1.94
N THR A 244 -15.90 5.90 1.89
CA THR A 244 -15.97 6.64 0.62
C THR A 244 -14.71 7.47 0.42
N TYR A 245 -14.13 7.42 -0.76
CA TYR A 245 -12.96 8.20 -1.12
C TYR A 245 -13.36 9.30 -2.10
N ASP A 246 -13.21 10.55 -1.70
CA ASP A 246 -13.67 11.71 -2.46
C ASP A 246 -12.52 12.53 -3.07
N ILE A 247 -12.88 13.47 -3.94
CA ILE A 247 -11.91 14.31 -4.65
C ILE A 247 -11.17 15.29 -3.73
N GLN A 248 -11.76 15.72 -2.61
CA GLN A 248 -11.11 16.64 -1.68
C GLN A 248 -9.96 15.91 -0.98
N ASN A 249 -10.23 14.70 -0.49
CA ASN A 249 -9.23 13.84 0.14
C ASN A 249 -8.13 13.44 -0.86
N ALA A 250 -8.51 13.16 -2.11
CA ALA A 250 -7.53 12.87 -3.16
C ALA A 250 -6.60 14.06 -3.44
N LEU A 251 -7.13 15.26 -3.51
CA LEU A 251 -6.34 16.47 -3.75
C LEU A 251 -5.39 16.78 -2.59
N VAL A 252 -5.83 16.64 -1.35
CA VAL A 252 -4.95 16.83 -0.18
C VAL A 252 -3.81 15.83 -0.20
N LEU A 253 -4.11 14.53 -0.42
CA LEU A 253 -3.08 13.49 -0.55
C LEU A 253 -2.08 13.83 -1.65
N LEU A 254 -2.56 14.18 -2.84
CA LEU A 254 -1.69 14.45 -3.98
C LEU A 254 -0.82 15.68 -3.78
N VAL A 255 -1.42 16.80 -3.34
CA VAL A 255 -0.71 18.07 -3.16
C VAL A 255 0.38 17.95 -2.08
N LEU A 256 0.02 17.41 -0.92
CA LEU A 256 0.99 17.24 0.16
C LEU A 256 2.09 16.24 -0.21
N TRP A 257 1.73 15.16 -0.92
CA TRP A 257 2.72 14.20 -1.42
C TRP A 257 3.69 14.86 -2.41
N VAL A 258 3.19 15.66 -3.37
CA VAL A 258 4.05 16.38 -4.32
C VAL A 258 4.99 17.33 -3.59
N ILE A 259 4.49 18.10 -2.61
CA ILE A 259 5.32 19.03 -1.84
C ILE A 259 6.41 18.27 -1.07
N SER A 260 6.06 17.20 -0.34
CA SER A 260 7.03 16.42 0.43
C SER A 260 8.09 15.75 -0.42
N THR A 261 7.76 15.49 -1.68
CA THR A 261 8.66 14.81 -2.61
C THR A 261 9.54 15.82 -3.39
N ALA A 262 9.00 16.98 -3.72
CA ALA A 262 9.74 18.03 -4.40
C ALA A 262 10.68 18.82 -3.46
N VAL A 263 10.30 18.95 -2.17
CA VAL A 263 11.04 19.78 -1.19
C VAL A 263 11.32 18.93 0.04
N ILE A 264 12.57 18.47 0.18
CA ILE A 264 12.99 17.56 1.26
C ILE A 264 12.81 18.24 2.64
N GLU A 265 13.13 19.51 2.73
CA GLU A 265 13.03 20.30 3.97
C GLU A 265 11.57 20.49 4.43
N ALA A 266 10.62 20.37 3.53
CA ALA A 266 9.19 20.49 3.86
C ALA A 266 8.58 19.21 4.47
N ARG A 267 9.29 18.08 4.47
CA ARG A 267 8.73 16.77 4.88
C ARG A 267 8.17 16.76 6.29
N LEU A 268 8.88 17.34 7.24
CA LEU A 268 8.39 17.43 8.63
C LEU A 268 7.11 18.26 8.72
N LEU A 269 7.08 19.41 8.03
CA LEU A 269 5.88 20.24 7.99
C LEU A 269 4.72 19.50 7.32
N VAL A 270 4.97 18.83 6.21
CA VAL A 270 3.94 18.06 5.50
C VAL A 270 3.41 16.91 6.36
N ALA A 271 4.28 16.21 7.11
CA ALA A 271 3.85 15.18 8.05
C ALA A 271 2.88 15.74 9.12
N ILE A 272 3.21 16.90 9.69
CA ILE A 272 2.33 17.59 10.64
C ILE A 272 1.00 17.97 9.97
N LEU A 273 1.04 18.50 8.74
CA LEU A 273 -0.17 18.85 7.98
C LEU A 273 -1.06 17.61 7.72
N PHE A 274 -0.48 16.47 7.38
CA PHE A 274 -1.26 15.23 7.27
C PHE A 274 -1.98 14.88 8.56
N LEU A 275 -1.35 15.01 9.74
CA LEU A 275 -2.00 14.75 11.03
C LEU A 275 -3.11 15.77 11.32
N VAL A 276 -2.91 17.05 10.99
CA VAL A 276 -3.93 18.08 11.12
C VAL A 276 -5.14 17.75 10.24
N PHE A 277 -4.91 17.41 8.97
CA PHE A 277 -5.99 17.01 8.07
C PHE A 277 -6.65 15.68 8.48
N ALA A 278 -5.89 14.72 9.01
CA ALA A 278 -6.45 13.47 9.56
C ALA A 278 -7.41 13.78 10.73
N THR A 279 -6.96 14.63 11.65
CA THR A 279 -7.79 15.08 12.79
C THR A 279 -9.03 15.81 12.32
N TRP A 280 -8.88 16.72 11.36
CA TRP A 280 -10.00 17.43 10.74
C TRP A 280 -11.01 16.46 10.11
N GLU A 281 -10.55 15.49 9.35
CA GLU A 281 -11.42 14.50 8.68
C GLU A 281 -12.16 13.63 9.70
N ILE A 282 -11.50 13.21 10.78
CA ILE A 282 -12.13 12.47 11.89
C ILE A 282 -13.23 13.32 12.54
N LEU A 283 -12.98 14.60 12.80
CA LEU A 283 -13.95 15.51 13.41
C LEU A 283 -15.14 15.76 12.49
N ARG A 284 -14.88 15.96 11.19
CA ARG A 284 -15.89 16.16 10.16
C ARG A 284 -16.77 14.91 9.96
N SER A 285 -16.18 13.75 10.07
CA SER A 285 -16.83 12.45 9.82
C SER A 285 -17.46 11.81 11.05
N ARG A 286 -17.44 12.46 12.23
CA ARG A 286 -17.93 11.90 13.53
C ARG A 286 -19.27 11.17 13.44
N GLY A 287 -20.22 11.69 12.68
CA GLY A 287 -21.56 11.08 12.48
C GLY A 287 -21.60 9.99 11.41
N ARG A 288 -20.50 9.79 10.66
CA ARG A 288 -20.42 8.92 9.49
C ARG A 288 -19.32 7.87 9.57
N ILE A 289 -18.72 7.67 10.74
CA ILE A 289 -17.70 6.64 10.95
C ILE A 289 -18.37 5.27 10.89
N VAL A 290 -18.26 4.61 9.74
CA VAL A 290 -18.91 3.33 9.44
C VAL A 290 -17.90 2.19 9.47
N VAL A 291 -16.63 2.47 9.21
CA VAL A 291 -15.57 1.46 8.99
C VAL A 291 -15.48 0.44 10.13
N PHE A 292 -15.50 0.87 11.39
CA PHE A 292 -15.39 -0.05 12.53
C PHE A 292 -16.64 -0.92 12.72
N ARG A 293 -17.83 -0.36 12.45
CA ARG A 293 -19.08 -1.14 12.47
C ARG A 293 -19.09 -2.17 11.34
N ALA A 294 -18.73 -1.75 10.13
CA ALA A 294 -18.60 -2.63 8.98
C ALA A 294 -17.59 -3.76 9.24
N PHE A 295 -16.45 -3.43 9.85
CA PHE A 295 -15.45 -4.41 10.27
C PHE A 295 -16.01 -5.43 11.25
N GLN A 296 -16.68 -4.98 12.32
CA GLN A 296 -17.31 -5.88 13.30
C GLN A 296 -18.38 -6.79 12.68
N GLU A 297 -19.21 -6.23 11.78
CA GLU A 297 -20.21 -7.03 11.06
C GLU A 297 -19.57 -8.06 10.14
N THR A 298 -18.52 -7.69 9.43
CA THR A 298 -17.76 -8.59 8.55
C THR A 298 -17.12 -9.72 9.35
N LEU A 299 -16.55 -9.42 10.52
CA LEU A 299 -16.03 -10.44 11.43
C LEU A 299 -17.13 -11.42 11.90
N ARG A 300 -18.27 -10.90 12.36
CA ARG A 300 -19.36 -11.72 12.86
C ARG A 300 -19.98 -12.62 11.78
N LYS A 301 -20.20 -12.07 10.57
CA LYS A 301 -20.89 -12.76 9.48
C LYS A 301 -19.96 -13.64 8.63
N GLY A 302 -18.74 -13.20 8.42
CA GLY A 302 -17.78 -13.82 7.50
C GLY A 302 -16.78 -14.75 8.19
N VAL A 303 -16.13 -14.26 9.25
CA VAL A 303 -14.99 -14.96 9.86
C VAL A 303 -15.43 -16.00 10.89
N PHE A 304 -16.40 -15.67 11.75
CA PHE A 304 -16.77 -16.51 12.89
C PHE A 304 -18.05 -17.37 12.69
N ARG A 305 -18.80 -17.19 11.61
CA ARG A 305 -20.05 -17.93 11.36
C ARG A 305 -19.87 -19.27 10.61
N ARG A 306 -18.64 -19.75 10.45
CA ARG A 306 -18.31 -21.07 9.87
C ARG A 306 -18.09 -22.18 10.89
N THR A 307 -18.58 -21.99 12.13
CA THR A 307 -18.68 -23.06 13.14
C THR A 307 -20.11 -23.53 13.29
#